data_5e748ef00bb5bb48de67195b51c2c23f
#
_entry.id   5e748ef00bb5bb48de67195b51c2c23f
#
_cell.length_a   1.000
_cell.length_b   1.000
_cell.length_c   1.000
_cell.angle_alpha   90.00
_cell.angle_beta   90.00
_cell.angle_gamma   90.00
#
_symmetry.space_group_name_H-M   'P 1'
#
loop_
_entity.id
_entity.type
_entity.pdbx_description
1 polymer ?
#
loop_
_entity_poly.entity_id
_entity_poly.type
_entity_poly.pdbx_seq_one_letter_code
_entity_poly.pdbx_strand_id
1 'polypeptide(L)'
;MNFFKYQANGNDFVITEKQDIDVEMVCDRHFGIGADGVIIVEIIENRCVCNYYNADGSYANFCGNGLCCVADWLMKQQMSNHCLIQMGDKEYEAYYEEENIVIKVHVPELLGHNLYRLGVMHKVADEELQTDEYNLNFAEILNRDTLRIQTFEKGVGWTLSCGSGSMVSFYHYYIHNEVNRKVMCISEGGISHVWIEDLYLYYAVTAEEVFVGVMN
;
A
#
# COMPACT_ATOMS: atom_id res chain seq x y z
N MET A 1 -22.48 7.95 8.59
CA MET A 1 -21.11 8.14 8.09
C MET A 1 -21.11 7.94 6.57
N ASN A 2 -20.71 8.95 5.79
CA ASN A 2 -20.45 8.75 4.35
C ASN A 2 -19.11 8.07 4.19
N PHE A 3 -19.00 7.15 3.25
CA PHE A 3 -17.75 6.43 2.98
C PHE A 3 -17.63 6.04 1.51
N PHE A 4 -16.40 5.82 1.10
CA PHE A 4 -16.01 5.26 -0.20
C PHE A 4 -15.30 3.93 0.04
N LYS A 5 -15.76 2.87 -0.63
CA LYS A 5 -15.10 1.58 -0.62
C LYS A 5 -14.16 1.50 -1.80
N TYR A 6 -12.87 1.29 -1.50
CA TYR A 6 -11.80 1.20 -2.49
C TYR A 6 -11.03 -0.11 -2.37
N GLN A 7 -10.33 -0.48 -3.42
CA GLN A 7 -9.37 -1.58 -3.40
C GLN A 7 -8.20 -1.31 -4.36
N ALA A 8 -7.05 -1.92 -4.08
CA ALA A 8 -5.91 -2.03 -4.97
C ALA A 8 -5.31 -3.44 -4.83
N ASN A 9 -5.31 -4.21 -5.91
CA ASN A 9 -4.87 -5.62 -5.93
C ASN A 9 -5.49 -6.48 -4.80
N GLY A 10 -6.79 -6.31 -4.53
CA GLY A 10 -7.53 -7.06 -3.53
C GLY A 10 -7.34 -6.61 -2.08
N ASN A 11 -6.45 -5.67 -1.81
CA ASN A 11 -6.34 -5.01 -0.51
C ASN A 11 -7.36 -3.87 -0.46
N ASP A 12 -8.36 -3.96 0.43
CA ASP A 12 -9.56 -3.16 0.39
C ASP A 12 -9.72 -2.22 1.60
N PHE A 13 -10.23 -1.01 1.33
CA PHE A 13 -10.27 0.07 2.32
C PHE A 13 -11.62 0.75 2.36
N VAL A 14 -11.98 1.26 3.54
CA VAL A 14 -13.01 2.27 3.73
C VAL A 14 -12.33 3.63 3.85
N ILE A 15 -12.61 4.55 2.94
CA ILE A 15 -12.14 5.94 2.99
C ILE A 15 -13.28 6.82 3.50
N THR A 16 -13.04 7.63 4.51
CA THR A 16 -14.04 8.53 5.12
C THR A 16 -13.41 9.78 5.72
N GLU A 17 -14.17 10.87 5.77
CA GLU A 17 -13.80 12.10 6.49
C GLU A 17 -14.27 12.10 7.95
N LYS A 18 -15.02 11.08 8.38
CA LYS A 18 -15.51 10.95 9.75
C LYS A 18 -14.36 10.53 10.69
N GLN A 19 -14.05 11.39 11.66
CA GLN A 19 -12.91 11.21 12.58
C GLN A 19 -13.18 10.24 13.73
N ASP A 20 -14.38 10.25 14.28
CA ASP A 20 -14.75 9.42 15.43
C ASP A 20 -15.54 8.19 14.96
N ILE A 21 -14.83 7.09 14.73
CA ILE A 21 -15.40 5.84 14.23
C ILE A 21 -14.80 4.64 14.97
N ASP A 22 -15.60 3.61 15.13
CA ASP A 22 -15.17 2.29 15.58
C ASP A 22 -14.58 1.53 14.36
N VAL A 23 -13.25 1.52 14.25
CA VAL A 23 -12.54 0.92 13.10
C VAL A 23 -12.79 -0.59 13.02
N GLU A 24 -12.73 -1.30 14.15
CA GLU A 24 -12.95 -2.76 14.20
C GLU A 24 -14.34 -3.11 13.71
N MET A 25 -15.36 -2.37 14.16
CA MET A 25 -16.74 -2.56 13.71
C MET A 25 -16.93 -2.23 12.23
N VAL A 26 -16.33 -1.14 11.74
CA VAL A 26 -16.40 -0.77 10.32
C VAL A 26 -15.74 -1.83 9.44
N CYS A 27 -14.61 -2.40 9.88
CA CYS A 27 -13.85 -3.42 9.15
C CYS A 27 -14.46 -4.82 9.22
N ASP A 28 -15.37 -5.10 10.18
CA ASP A 28 -16.02 -6.39 10.28
C ASP A 28 -16.79 -6.74 8.99
N ARG A 29 -16.46 -7.89 8.38
CA ARG A 29 -17.04 -8.31 7.09
C ARG A 29 -18.46 -8.88 7.20
N HIS A 30 -18.97 -9.09 8.43
CA HIS A 30 -20.31 -9.63 8.69
C HIS A 30 -21.25 -8.59 9.30
N PHE A 31 -20.73 -7.70 10.14
CA PHE A 31 -21.55 -6.75 10.89
C PHE A 31 -21.28 -5.28 10.50
N GLY A 32 -20.13 -5.01 9.84
CA GLY A 32 -19.74 -3.71 9.35
C GLY A 32 -19.82 -3.58 7.82
N ILE A 33 -18.98 -2.71 7.27
CA ILE A 33 -18.78 -2.55 5.84
C ILE A 33 -17.89 -3.68 5.29
N GLY A 34 -16.94 -4.11 6.10
CA GLY A 34 -15.91 -5.08 5.76
C GLY A 34 -14.76 -4.44 4.97
N ALA A 35 -13.56 -4.48 5.53
CA ALA A 35 -12.35 -3.99 4.88
C ALA A 35 -11.09 -4.54 5.57
N ASP A 36 -9.95 -4.46 4.90
CA ASP A 36 -8.62 -4.70 5.50
C ASP A 36 -8.18 -3.52 6.36
N GLY A 37 -8.78 -2.33 6.15
CA GLY A 37 -8.52 -1.17 6.97
C GLY A 37 -9.39 0.03 6.63
N VAL A 38 -9.25 1.06 7.46
CA VAL A 38 -9.93 2.35 7.31
C VAL A 38 -8.89 3.45 7.10
N ILE A 39 -9.15 4.33 6.14
CA ILE A 39 -8.36 5.52 5.92
C ILE A 39 -9.23 6.74 6.22
N ILE A 40 -8.90 7.42 7.30
CA ILE A 40 -9.56 8.67 7.67
C ILE A 40 -8.82 9.81 6.98
N VAL A 41 -9.53 10.58 6.17
CA VAL A 41 -8.98 11.68 5.39
C VAL A 41 -9.46 13.03 5.92
N GLU A 42 -8.57 14.02 5.86
CA GLU A 42 -8.87 15.40 6.20
C GLU A 42 -8.21 16.31 5.16
N ILE A 43 -8.98 17.28 4.63
CA ILE A 43 -8.45 18.27 3.71
C ILE A 43 -8.14 19.55 4.49
N ILE A 44 -6.84 19.86 4.64
CA ILE A 44 -6.33 21.02 5.34
C ILE A 44 -5.57 21.90 4.36
N GLU A 45 -6.03 23.13 4.10
CA GLU A 45 -5.36 24.11 3.22
C GLU A 45 -4.90 23.50 1.85
N ASN A 46 -5.77 22.75 1.19
CA ASN A 46 -5.53 22.03 -0.07
C ASN A 46 -4.54 20.84 0.04
N ARG A 47 -4.23 20.38 1.25
CA ARG A 47 -3.47 19.15 1.48
C ARG A 47 -4.40 18.05 1.97
N CYS A 48 -4.21 16.85 1.50
CA CYS A 48 -4.87 15.68 2.05
C CYS A 48 -3.97 15.07 3.14
N VAL A 49 -4.47 15.08 4.36
CA VAL A 49 -3.85 14.35 5.48
C VAL A 49 -4.67 13.10 5.70
N CYS A 50 -4.04 11.94 5.71
CA CYS A 50 -4.72 10.69 5.95
C CYS A 50 -4.08 9.88 7.09
N ASN A 51 -4.95 9.27 7.89
CA ASN A 51 -4.58 8.34 8.95
C ASN A 51 -5.10 6.96 8.58
N TYR A 52 -4.19 6.00 8.50
CA TYR A 52 -4.52 4.62 8.17
C TYR A 52 -4.57 3.75 9.43
N TYR A 53 -5.63 2.98 9.54
CA TYR A 53 -5.86 2.00 10.61
C TYR A 53 -6.12 0.63 9.99
N ASN A 54 -5.41 -0.39 10.48
CA ASN A 54 -5.68 -1.78 10.15
C ASN A 54 -7.06 -2.23 10.69
N ALA A 55 -7.56 -3.36 10.24
CA ALA A 55 -8.87 -3.88 10.68
C ALA A 55 -8.98 -4.12 12.20
N ASP A 56 -7.86 -4.32 12.90
CA ASP A 56 -7.79 -4.48 14.35
C ASP A 56 -7.70 -3.13 15.13
N GLY A 57 -7.92 -2.00 14.43
CA GLY A 57 -7.84 -0.66 14.99
C GLY A 57 -6.42 -0.13 15.19
N SER A 58 -5.38 -0.91 14.93
CA SER A 58 -4.00 -0.47 15.06
C SER A 58 -3.63 0.56 13.99
N TYR A 59 -2.96 1.65 14.40
CA TYR A 59 -2.50 2.70 13.49
C TYR A 59 -1.25 2.27 12.73
N ALA A 60 -1.19 2.61 11.43
CA ALA A 60 -0.01 2.39 10.61
C ALA A 60 0.41 3.66 9.87
N ASN A 61 1.73 3.93 9.88
CA ASN A 61 2.31 5.13 9.28
C ASN A 61 2.43 5.09 7.75
N PHE A 62 2.19 3.94 7.13
CA PHE A 62 2.36 3.76 5.70
C PHE A 62 1.56 2.56 5.18
N CYS A 63 0.86 2.76 4.06
CA CYS A 63 0.26 1.71 3.26
C CYS A 63 0.32 2.10 1.78
N GLY A 64 1.12 1.38 0.97
CA GLY A 64 1.30 1.69 -0.45
C GLY A 64 -0.01 1.60 -1.25
N ASN A 65 -0.77 0.51 -1.07
CA ASN A 65 -2.08 0.32 -1.71
C ASN A 65 -3.10 1.37 -1.24
N GLY A 66 -3.12 1.64 0.08
CA GLY A 66 -4.00 2.65 0.66
C GLY A 66 -3.71 4.05 0.14
N LEU A 67 -2.43 4.43 -0.02
CA LEU A 67 -2.05 5.70 -0.64
C LEU A 67 -2.55 5.82 -2.08
N CYS A 68 -2.45 4.75 -2.88
CA CYS A 68 -2.98 4.74 -4.24
C CYS A 68 -4.52 4.92 -4.25
N CYS A 69 -5.24 4.27 -3.33
CA CYS A 69 -6.68 4.43 -3.19
C CYS A 69 -7.09 5.86 -2.79
N VAL A 70 -6.38 6.47 -1.83
CA VAL A 70 -6.62 7.87 -1.42
C VAL A 70 -6.27 8.83 -2.55
N ALA A 71 -5.18 8.56 -3.29
CA ALA A 71 -4.78 9.39 -4.43
C ALA A 71 -5.85 9.40 -5.54
N ASP A 72 -6.37 8.23 -5.92
CA ASP A 72 -7.45 8.12 -6.89
C ASP A 72 -8.71 8.86 -6.43
N TRP A 73 -9.12 8.63 -5.18
CA TRP A 73 -10.25 9.33 -4.56
C TRP A 73 -10.05 10.85 -4.59
N LEU A 74 -8.90 11.35 -4.15
CA LEU A 74 -8.61 12.78 -4.08
C LEU A 74 -8.55 13.44 -5.46
N MET A 75 -7.85 12.82 -6.40
CA MET A 75 -7.71 13.34 -7.76
C MET A 75 -9.05 13.40 -8.49
N LYS A 76 -9.95 12.43 -8.27
CA LYS A 76 -11.32 12.48 -8.79
C LYS A 76 -12.13 13.63 -8.17
N GLN A 77 -12.01 13.87 -6.85
CA GLN A 77 -12.69 14.99 -6.18
C GLN A 77 -12.19 16.35 -6.69
N GLN A 78 -10.90 16.48 -6.94
CA GLN A 78 -10.25 17.74 -7.36
C GLN A 78 -10.21 17.92 -8.88
N MET A 79 -10.64 16.93 -9.67
CA MET A 79 -10.48 16.90 -11.13
C MET A 79 -9.01 17.21 -11.56
N SER A 80 -8.07 16.58 -10.87
CA SER A 80 -6.63 16.73 -11.05
C SER A 80 -6.00 15.40 -11.46
N ASN A 81 -4.86 15.44 -12.13
CA ASN A 81 -4.07 14.24 -12.44
C ASN A 81 -2.85 14.07 -11.51
N HIS A 82 -2.76 14.91 -10.48
CA HIS A 82 -1.65 14.91 -9.54
C HIS A 82 -2.14 15.39 -8.18
N CYS A 83 -1.61 14.82 -7.11
CA CYS A 83 -1.90 15.25 -5.74
C CYS A 83 -0.71 15.02 -4.79
N LEU A 84 -0.78 15.69 -3.64
CA LEU A 84 0.10 15.46 -2.49
C LEU A 84 -0.74 14.93 -1.34
N ILE A 85 -0.24 13.86 -0.69
CA ILE A 85 -0.92 13.20 0.42
C ILE A 85 0.06 13.08 1.57
N GLN A 86 -0.33 13.54 2.74
CA GLN A 86 0.40 13.26 3.97
C GLN A 86 -0.18 12.00 4.62
N MET A 87 0.69 10.99 4.85
CA MET A 87 0.35 9.81 5.66
C MET A 87 1.44 9.62 6.72
N GLY A 88 1.02 9.59 7.99
CA GLY A 88 1.95 9.65 9.10
C GLY A 88 2.72 10.99 9.11
N ASP A 89 4.04 10.90 9.23
CA ASP A 89 4.95 12.05 9.25
C ASP A 89 5.53 12.41 7.88
N LYS A 90 5.09 11.75 6.81
CA LYS A 90 5.63 11.90 5.45
C LYS A 90 4.60 12.40 4.46
N GLU A 91 5.08 13.15 3.47
CA GLU A 91 4.31 13.58 2.31
C GLU A 91 4.70 12.72 1.09
N TYR A 92 3.70 12.31 0.33
CA TYR A 92 3.82 11.48 -0.85
C TYR A 92 3.22 12.18 -2.05
N GLU A 93 3.95 12.17 -3.14
CA GLU A 93 3.48 12.61 -4.45
C GLU A 93 2.79 11.45 -5.15
N ALA A 94 1.62 11.70 -5.74
CA ALA A 94 0.89 10.72 -6.52
C ALA A 94 0.33 11.33 -7.81
N TYR A 95 0.26 10.51 -8.88
CA TYR A 95 -0.27 10.94 -10.18
C TYR A 95 -0.80 9.75 -10.98
N TYR A 96 -1.61 10.05 -12.02
CA TYR A 96 -2.03 9.05 -12.99
C TYR A 96 -0.94 8.79 -14.04
N GLU A 97 -0.64 7.51 -14.28
CA GLU A 97 0.07 7.03 -15.46
C GLU A 97 -0.80 5.95 -16.13
N GLU A 98 -1.44 6.33 -17.25
CA GLU A 98 -2.48 5.52 -17.90
C GLU A 98 -3.64 5.18 -16.92
N GLU A 99 -3.88 3.90 -16.64
CA GLU A 99 -4.92 3.42 -15.71
C GLU A 99 -4.39 3.25 -14.28
N ASN A 100 -3.09 3.44 -14.07
CA ASN A 100 -2.47 3.23 -12.79
C ASN A 100 -2.34 4.52 -12.00
N ILE A 101 -2.41 4.39 -10.70
CA ILE A 101 -1.95 5.39 -9.74
C ILE A 101 -0.50 5.11 -9.43
N VAL A 102 0.35 6.11 -9.62
CA VAL A 102 1.77 6.07 -9.26
C VAL A 102 1.99 6.85 -7.99
N ILE A 103 2.65 6.25 -7.01
CA ILE A 103 3.15 6.95 -5.83
C ILE A 103 4.68 6.95 -5.82
N LYS A 104 5.24 8.07 -5.37
CA LYS A 104 6.68 8.26 -5.19
C LYS A 104 7.05 8.09 -3.73
N VAL A 105 7.97 7.19 -3.45
CA VAL A 105 8.36 6.78 -2.10
C VAL A 105 9.89 6.77 -1.99
N HIS A 106 10.45 7.19 -0.86
CA HIS A 106 11.89 7.01 -0.62
C HIS A 106 12.28 5.53 -0.62
N VAL A 107 13.49 5.21 -1.08
CA VAL A 107 14.02 3.85 -0.98
C VAL A 107 13.96 3.33 0.45
N PRO A 108 13.74 2.01 0.64
CA PRO A 108 13.71 1.39 1.97
C PRO A 108 15.03 1.57 2.72
N GLU A 109 14.95 1.74 4.03
CA GLU A 109 16.11 1.71 4.91
C GLU A 109 16.57 0.26 5.09
N LEU A 110 17.83 -0.04 4.76
CA LEU A 110 18.45 -1.35 4.99
C LEU A 110 18.87 -1.47 6.47
N LEU A 111 18.29 -2.42 7.20
CA LEU A 111 18.58 -2.70 8.61
C LEU A 111 19.60 -3.84 8.79
N GLY A 112 19.90 -4.61 7.74
CA GLY A 112 20.85 -5.72 7.68
C GLY A 112 20.20 -7.04 7.29
N HIS A 113 20.99 -7.96 6.69
CA HIS A 113 20.58 -9.32 6.34
C HIS A 113 19.17 -9.46 5.74
N ASN A 114 18.92 -8.81 4.59
CA ASN A 114 17.63 -8.84 3.89
C ASN A 114 16.45 -8.24 4.68
N LEU A 115 16.73 -7.48 5.74
CA LEU A 115 15.76 -6.78 6.57
C LEU A 115 15.74 -5.30 6.21
N TYR A 116 14.56 -4.78 5.93
CA TYR A 116 14.33 -3.42 5.47
C TYR A 116 13.20 -2.75 6.26
N ARG A 117 13.20 -1.41 6.28
CA ARG A 117 12.08 -0.62 6.78
C ARG A 117 11.49 0.22 5.67
N LEU A 118 10.19 0.04 5.41
CA LEU A 118 9.36 0.89 4.56
C LEU A 118 7.96 0.96 5.19
N GLY A 119 7.76 1.97 6.06
CA GLY A 119 6.63 2.01 7.00
C GLY A 119 6.85 1.00 8.12
N VAL A 120 6.61 -0.26 7.86
CA VAL A 120 6.88 -1.40 8.76
C VAL A 120 8.19 -2.12 8.37
N MET A 121 8.61 -3.06 9.19
CA MET A 121 9.76 -3.91 8.88
C MET A 121 9.36 -5.04 7.93
N HIS A 122 10.19 -5.28 6.93
CA HIS A 122 10.05 -6.32 5.92
C HIS A 122 11.33 -7.12 5.81
N LYS A 123 11.23 -8.43 5.77
CA LYS A 123 12.34 -9.32 5.45
C LYS A 123 12.08 -10.01 4.11
N VAL A 124 13.03 -9.92 3.18
CA VAL A 124 13.03 -10.78 1.99
C VAL A 124 13.58 -12.13 2.41
N ALA A 125 12.76 -13.17 2.32
CA ALA A 125 13.01 -14.49 2.88
C ALA A 125 13.08 -15.55 1.77
N ASP A 126 14.05 -16.46 1.91
CA ASP A 126 14.21 -17.61 1.01
C ASP A 126 13.49 -18.87 1.54
N GLU A 127 13.18 -18.88 2.84
CA GLU A 127 12.54 -19.99 3.52
C GLU A 127 11.36 -19.50 4.37
N GLU A 128 10.37 -20.37 4.57
CA GLU A 128 9.20 -20.10 5.40
C GLU A 128 9.61 -20.03 6.88
N LEU A 129 9.70 -18.81 7.40
CA LEU A 129 9.98 -18.54 8.81
C LEU A 129 8.70 -18.02 9.45
N GLN A 130 8.33 -18.55 10.60
CA GLN A 130 7.27 -17.92 11.41
C GLN A 130 7.89 -16.85 12.30
N THR A 131 7.37 -15.62 12.20
CA THR A 131 7.81 -14.50 13.03
C THR A 131 6.67 -13.52 13.24
N ASP A 132 6.61 -12.94 14.45
CA ASP A 132 5.71 -11.84 14.80
C ASP A 132 6.44 -10.48 14.85
N GLU A 133 7.68 -10.42 14.31
CA GLU A 133 8.50 -9.21 14.40
C GLU A 133 8.37 -8.34 13.15
N TYR A 134 8.25 -8.94 11.96
CA TYR A 134 8.24 -8.25 10.66
C TYR A 134 7.41 -9.00 9.61
N ASN A 135 7.09 -8.31 8.53
CA ASN A 135 6.48 -8.92 7.36
C ASN A 135 7.52 -9.77 6.60
N LEU A 136 7.11 -10.94 6.14
CA LEU A 136 7.95 -11.81 5.31
C LEU A 136 7.53 -11.69 3.85
N ASN A 137 8.49 -11.37 2.98
CA ASN A 137 8.26 -11.32 1.54
C ASN A 137 9.01 -12.47 0.87
N PHE A 138 8.26 -13.34 0.22
CA PHE A 138 8.76 -14.44 -0.60
C PHE A 138 8.68 -14.00 -2.06
N ALA A 139 9.83 -13.80 -2.68
CA ALA A 139 9.87 -13.30 -4.04
C ALA A 139 10.70 -14.22 -4.94
N GLU A 140 10.07 -14.66 -6.02
CA GLU A 140 10.67 -15.48 -7.08
C GLU A 140 11.00 -14.59 -8.28
N ILE A 141 12.24 -14.62 -8.74
CA ILE A 141 12.66 -13.95 -9.99
C ILE A 141 12.23 -14.82 -11.18
N LEU A 142 11.17 -14.42 -11.88
CA LEU A 142 10.73 -15.09 -13.11
C LEU A 142 11.64 -14.73 -14.29
N ASN A 143 12.06 -13.49 -14.35
CA ASN A 143 13.08 -12.94 -15.25
C ASN A 143 13.51 -11.57 -14.71
N ARG A 144 14.47 -10.91 -15.40
CA ARG A 144 15.00 -9.61 -14.93
C ARG A 144 13.97 -8.47 -14.86
N ASP A 145 12.81 -8.62 -15.50
CA ASP A 145 11.74 -7.62 -15.55
C ASP A 145 10.48 -8.05 -14.78
N THR A 146 10.51 -9.23 -14.12
CA THR A 146 9.31 -9.79 -13.49
C THR A 146 9.63 -10.53 -12.20
N LEU A 147 8.97 -10.14 -11.12
CA LEU A 147 8.97 -10.82 -9.83
C LEU A 147 7.58 -11.40 -9.54
N ARG A 148 7.52 -12.60 -8.96
CA ARG A 148 6.32 -13.12 -8.29
C ARG A 148 6.52 -12.95 -6.79
N ILE A 149 5.55 -12.34 -6.10
CA ILE A 149 5.70 -11.97 -4.70
C ILE A 149 4.51 -12.44 -3.89
N GLN A 150 4.79 -13.07 -2.77
CA GLN A 150 3.82 -13.40 -1.73
C GLN A 150 4.29 -12.76 -0.42
N THR A 151 3.37 -12.17 0.34
CA THR A 151 3.70 -11.55 1.61
C THR A 151 2.88 -12.17 2.73
N PHE A 152 3.59 -12.60 3.78
CA PHE A 152 3.00 -12.93 5.06
C PHE A 152 3.14 -11.72 5.98
N GLU A 153 2.03 -11.04 6.26
CA GLU A 153 2.04 -9.83 7.05
C GLU A 153 1.86 -10.13 8.54
N LYS A 154 2.68 -9.47 9.34
CA LYS A 154 2.62 -9.54 10.80
C LYS A 154 1.21 -9.21 11.30
N GLY A 155 0.62 -10.10 12.09
CA GLY A 155 -0.71 -9.92 12.69
C GLY A 155 -1.88 -10.15 11.74
N VAL A 156 -1.63 -10.35 10.42
CA VAL A 156 -2.67 -10.55 9.39
C VAL A 156 -2.59 -11.94 8.77
N GLY A 157 -1.37 -12.42 8.46
CA GLY A 157 -1.13 -13.66 7.74
C GLY A 157 -0.85 -13.45 6.26
N TRP A 158 -1.15 -14.45 5.43
CA TRP A 158 -1.02 -14.34 3.97
C TRP A 158 -2.01 -13.34 3.40
N THR A 159 -1.50 -12.38 2.63
CA THR A 159 -2.29 -11.32 1.99
C THR A 159 -2.27 -11.46 0.48
N LEU A 160 -3.34 -10.99 -0.18
CA LEU A 160 -3.44 -11.01 -1.65
C LEU A 160 -2.39 -10.12 -2.30
N SER A 161 -2.04 -9.00 -1.66
CA SER A 161 -1.04 -8.05 -2.14
C SER A 161 -0.53 -7.18 -1.01
N CYS A 162 0.77 -6.90 -1.01
CA CYS A 162 1.42 -5.94 -0.13
C CYS A 162 2.28 -4.97 -0.95
N GLY A 163 1.86 -3.71 -1.06
CA GLY A 163 2.58 -2.70 -1.86
C GLY A 163 3.99 -2.43 -1.33
N SER A 164 4.16 -2.28 0.01
CA SER A 164 5.48 -2.13 0.63
C SER A 164 6.34 -3.38 0.48
N GLY A 165 5.75 -4.56 0.58
CA GLY A 165 6.42 -5.83 0.32
C GLY A 165 6.95 -5.94 -1.11
N SER A 166 6.18 -5.51 -2.10
CA SER A 166 6.59 -5.46 -3.51
C SER A 166 7.75 -4.49 -3.73
N MET A 167 7.67 -3.28 -3.16
CA MET A 167 8.75 -2.28 -3.24
C MET A 167 10.04 -2.75 -2.56
N VAL A 168 9.94 -3.36 -1.38
CA VAL A 168 11.11 -3.90 -0.65
C VAL A 168 11.73 -5.07 -1.41
N SER A 169 10.93 -6.01 -1.92
CA SER A 169 11.43 -7.15 -2.70
C SER A 169 12.15 -6.69 -3.97
N PHE A 170 11.54 -5.76 -4.72
CA PHE A 170 12.19 -5.15 -5.88
C PHE A 170 13.52 -4.50 -5.50
N TYR A 171 13.54 -3.65 -4.46
CA TYR A 171 14.74 -2.93 -4.05
C TYR A 171 15.86 -3.89 -3.63
N HIS A 172 15.51 -4.96 -2.92
CA HIS A 172 16.45 -6.01 -2.54
C HIS A 172 17.17 -6.60 -3.76
N TYR A 173 16.43 -7.12 -4.74
CA TYR A 173 17.03 -7.73 -5.92
C TYR A 173 17.70 -6.73 -6.87
N TYR A 174 17.21 -5.49 -6.90
CA TYR A 174 17.83 -4.42 -7.68
C TYR A 174 19.23 -4.07 -7.18
N ILE A 175 19.43 -3.88 -5.87
CA ILE A 175 20.76 -3.55 -5.32
C ILE A 175 21.76 -4.71 -5.44
N HIS A 176 21.28 -5.95 -5.58
CA HIS A 176 22.10 -7.13 -5.87
C HIS A 176 22.30 -7.38 -7.39
N ASN A 177 21.80 -6.48 -8.24
CA ASN A 177 21.90 -6.55 -9.71
C ASN A 177 21.25 -7.79 -10.32
N GLU A 178 20.20 -8.31 -9.70
CA GLU A 178 19.48 -9.51 -10.13
C GLU A 178 18.28 -9.18 -11.02
N VAL A 179 17.71 -7.97 -10.89
CA VAL A 179 16.61 -7.46 -11.72
C VAL A 179 16.98 -6.12 -12.36
N ASN A 180 16.22 -5.74 -13.38
CA ASN A 180 16.36 -4.46 -14.06
C ASN A 180 15.77 -3.30 -13.23
N ARG A 181 15.96 -2.06 -13.69
CA ARG A 181 15.55 -0.83 -13.02
C ARG A 181 14.03 -0.64 -12.88
N LYS A 182 13.24 -1.33 -13.71
CA LYS A 182 11.78 -1.37 -13.69
C LYS A 182 11.34 -2.83 -13.78
N VAL A 183 10.44 -3.24 -12.89
CA VAL A 183 9.89 -4.60 -12.87
C VAL A 183 8.39 -4.60 -12.74
N MET A 184 7.79 -5.63 -13.26
CA MET A 184 6.43 -6.05 -12.99
C MET A 184 6.43 -6.99 -11.79
N CYS A 185 5.62 -6.68 -10.78
CA CYS A 185 5.41 -7.52 -9.60
C CYS A 185 4.04 -8.20 -9.71
N ILE A 186 4.03 -9.52 -9.68
CA ILE A 186 2.82 -10.35 -9.74
C ILE A 186 2.55 -10.89 -8.33
N SER A 187 1.40 -10.56 -7.79
CA SER A 187 0.86 -11.10 -6.54
C SER A 187 -0.45 -11.84 -6.80
N GLU A 188 -0.99 -12.53 -5.80
CA GLU A 188 -2.28 -13.23 -5.93
C GLU A 188 -3.43 -12.26 -6.25
N GLY A 189 -3.39 -11.06 -5.67
CA GLY A 189 -4.41 -10.03 -5.87
C GLY A 189 -4.29 -9.24 -7.18
N GLY A 190 -3.16 -9.34 -7.90
CA GLY A 190 -2.99 -8.61 -9.16
C GLY A 190 -1.56 -8.23 -9.48
N ILE A 191 -1.43 -7.27 -10.40
CA ILE A 191 -0.16 -6.79 -10.92
C ILE A 191 0.11 -5.38 -10.42
N SER A 192 1.36 -5.11 -10.06
CA SER A 192 1.88 -3.77 -9.82
C SER A 192 3.21 -3.60 -10.57
N HIS A 193 3.65 -2.36 -10.74
CA HIS A 193 4.95 -2.05 -11.30
C HIS A 193 5.77 -1.26 -10.29
N VAL A 194 7.05 -1.59 -10.20
CA VAL A 194 8.00 -0.86 -9.34
C VAL A 194 9.22 -0.47 -10.15
N TRP A 195 9.65 0.76 -10.00
CA TRP A 195 10.92 1.20 -10.58
C TRP A 195 11.62 2.18 -9.66
N ILE A 196 12.88 2.44 -9.95
CA ILE A 196 13.73 3.33 -9.15
C ILE A 196 14.29 4.47 -10.02
N GLU A 197 14.25 5.69 -9.49
CA GLU A 197 14.94 6.86 -10.02
C GLU A 197 15.61 7.60 -8.85
N ASP A 198 16.93 7.71 -8.94
CA ASP A 198 17.78 8.27 -7.89
C ASP A 198 17.55 7.57 -6.52
N LEU A 199 17.00 8.28 -5.55
CA LEU A 199 16.71 7.77 -4.20
C LEU A 199 15.20 7.50 -3.97
N TYR A 200 14.42 7.41 -5.06
CA TYR A 200 12.98 7.19 -4.98
C TYR A 200 12.57 5.93 -5.70
N LEU A 201 11.69 5.19 -5.08
CA LEU A 201 10.89 4.15 -5.71
C LEU A 201 9.58 4.76 -6.20
N TYR A 202 9.14 4.28 -7.33
CA TYR A 202 7.82 4.53 -7.89
C TYR A 202 7.05 3.20 -7.87
N TYR A 203 5.90 3.24 -7.28
CA TYR A 203 4.98 2.11 -7.21
C TYR A 203 3.71 2.44 -7.96
N ALA A 204 3.37 1.63 -8.94
CA ALA A 204 2.20 1.81 -9.77
C ALA A 204 1.24 0.63 -9.64
N VAL A 205 -0.02 0.92 -9.38
CA VAL A 205 -1.09 -0.07 -9.26
C VAL A 205 -2.42 0.56 -9.68
N THR A 206 -3.34 -0.23 -10.21
CA THR A 206 -4.71 0.20 -10.42
C THR A 206 -5.45 0.27 -9.09
N ALA A 207 -6.05 1.42 -8.78
CA ALA A 207 -6.94 1.61 -7.64
C ALA A 207 -8.37 1.79 -8.14
N GLU A 208 -9.33 1.14 -7.49
CA GLU A 208 -10.72 1.13 -7.94
C GLU A 208 -11.68 1.50 -6.82
N GLU A 209 -12.60 2.42 -7.11
CA GLU A 209 -13.78 2.64 -6.29
C GLU A 209 -14.78 1.50 -6.53
N VAL A 210 -15.02 0.72 -5.49
CA VAL A 210 -15.94 -0.43 -5.57
C VAL A 210 -17.39 0.01 -5.39
N PHE A 211 -17.64 0.85 -4.39
CA PHE A 211 -18.95 1.50 -4.14
C PHE A 211 -18.82 2.65 -3.14
N VAL A 212 -19.86 3.47 -3.11
CA VAL A 212 -20.06 4.55 -2.14
C VAL A 212 -21.26 4.23 -1.28
N GLY A 213 -21.23 4.56 -0.01
CA GLY A 213 -22.30 4.25 0.91
C GLY A 213 -22.46 5.21 2.08
N VAL A 214 -23.53 4.96 2.83
CA VAL A 214 -23.82 5.65 4.11
C VAL A 214 -24.04 4.59 5.16
N MET A 215 -23.26 4.65 6.23
CA MET A 215 -23.42 3.83 7.44
C MET A 215 -24.09 4.68 8.53
N ASN A 216 -25.17 4.19 9.11
CA ASN A 216 -25.95 4.88 10.16
C ASN A 216 -25.30 4.76 11.54
#